data_dc750b2d8f879cc661e4993cb94d8608
#
_entry.id   dc750b2d8f879cc661e4993cb94d8608
#
_cell.length_a   1.000
_cell.length_b   1.000
_cell.length_c   1.000
_cell.angle_alpha   90.00
_cell.angle_beta   90.00
_cell.angle_gamma   90.00
#
_symmetry.space_group_name_H-M   'P 1'
#
loop_
_entity.id
_entity.type
_entity.pdbx_description
1 polymer ?
#
loop_
_entity_poly.entity_id
_entity_poly.type
_entity_poly.pdbx_seq_one_letter_code
_entity_poly.pdbx_strand_id
1 'polypeptide(L)'
;MIATWLLGWKWLKTIGIKVNRSKPKAFAVAEKMKRELETRGVAVCFEPDIAADLGYPELGLPLEEFASRVELVFVLGGDGTLLGVARQLARYQIPILGFNLGNLGFLSEAETGGLSEAIERVLSGDYVIECRLMLKAEVIRNGRVIESGVALNDVGIAKGSFGRMITCTAYMDGNFLGTYTGDGVIISTPTGSTAYSLSCGGPIVYPGIRALLLTPICSHTLTSRPMVLPSESVIDIHVSAVHREMGITIDGQIGYCLKEGDIVRVKRYKHSALLIKWQDRSFFEVVRQKLQGESVDVSRVGGEHEGTAPY
;
A
#
# COMPACT_ATOMS: atom_id res chain seq x y z
N MET A 1 -2.94 -10.44 16.18
CA MET A 1 -3.55 -11.74 15.82
C MET A 1 -3.54 -11.78 14.29
N ILE A 2 -2.60 -12.51 13.70
CA ILE A 2 -2.58 -12.81 12.26
C ILE A 2 -3.78 -13.73 12.06
N ALA A 3 -4.84 -13.22 11.44
CA ALA A 3 -5.98 -14.05 11.09
C ALA A 3 -5.56 -14.93 9.92
N THR A 4 -5.04 -16.11 10.22
CA THR A 4 -4.79 -17.16 9.24
C THR A 4 -6.16 -17.73 8.85
N TRP A 5 -6.76 -17.14 7.84
CA TRP A 5 -7.91 -17.75 7.17
C TRP A 5 -7.36 -18.90 6.34
N LEU A 6 -7.33 -20.10 6.93
CA LEU A 6 -7.26 -21.34 6.19
C LEU A 6 -8.56 -21.43 5.36
N LEU A 7 -8.58 -20.79 4.20
CA LEU A 7 -9.55 -21.10 3.15
C LEU A 7 -9.21 -22.52 2.69
N GLY A 8 -10.04 -23.47 3.13
CA GLY A 8 -9.96 -24.86 2.67
C GLY A 8 -9.84 -24.91 1.15
N TRP A 9 -9.09 -25.83 0.65
CA TRP A 9 -8.74 -26.14 -0.74
C TRP A 9 -9.95 -25.99 -1.70
N LYS A 10 -10.28 -24.75 -2.04
CA LYS A 10 -11.19 -24.43 -3.12
C LYS A 10 -10.31 -24.23 -4.35
N TRP A 11 -10.50 -25.07 -5.35
CA TRP A 11 -9.85 -24.91 -6.65
C TRP A 11 -10.11 -23.47 -7.13
N LEU A 12 -9.03 -22.67 -7.26
CA LEU A 12 -9.12 -21.34 -7.85
C LEU A 12 -9.62 -21.50 -9.28
N LYS A 13 -10.79 -20.92 -9.56
CA LYS A 13 -11.45 -21.05 -10.88
C LYS A 13 -11.09 -19.90 -11.79
N THR A 14 -10.96 -18.68 -11.22
CA THR A 14 -10.76 -17.46 -12.00
C THR A 14 -9.79 -16.53 -11.30
N ILE A 15 -8.74 -16.14 -12.01
CA ILE A 15 -7.76 -15.16 -11.56
C ILE A 15 -7.87 -13.91 -12.44
N GLY A 16 -7.97 -12.73 -11.81
CA GLY A 16 -7.89 -11.44 -12.48
C GLY A 16 -6.44 -11.03 -12.71
N ILE A 17 -6.12 -10.42 -13.84
CA ILE A 17 -4.80 -9.85 -14.09
C ILE A 17 -4.93 -8.34 -14.32
N LYS A 18 -4.28 -7.56 -13.46
CA LYS A 18 -4.14 -6.11 -13.58
C LYS A 18 -2.76 -5.77 -14.11
N VAL A 19 -2.70 -4.93 -15.13
CA VAL A 19 -1.48 -4.63 -15.88
C VAL A 19 -1.17 -3.14 -15.83
N ASN A 20 0.07 -2.78 -15.55
CA ASN A 20 0.51 -1.40 -15.69
C ASN A 20 0.72 -1.06 -17.17
N ARG A 21 -0.21 -0.31 -17.77
CA ARG A 21 -0.16 0.09 -19.19
C ARG A 21 1.09 0.90 -19.58
N SER A 22 1.68 1.63 -18.63
CA SER A 22 2.89 2.42 -18.92
C SER A 22 4.17 1.58 -19.12
N LYS A 23 4.08 0.26 -18.86
CA LYS A 23 5.21 -0.67 -18.94
C LYS A 23 5.00 -1.69 -20.07
N PRO A 24 5.58 -1.52 -21.27
CA PRO A 24 5.37 -2.46 -22.39
C PRO A 24 5.70 -3.91 -22.08
N LYS A 25 6.72 -4.16 -21.25
CA LYS A 25 7.07 -5.53 -20.80
C LYS A 25 5.94 -6.22 -20.03
N ALA A 26 5.02 -5.46 -19.41
CA ALA A 26 3.92 -6.03 -18.65
C ALA A 26 2.95 -6.83 -19.53
N PHE A 27 2.74 -6.41 -20.77
CA PHE A 27 1.84 -7.08 -21.70
C PHE A 27 2.36 -8.48 -22.10
N ALA A 28 3.64 -8.60 -22.44
CA ALA A 28 4.24 -9.89 -22.77
C ALA A 28 4.21 -10.85 -21.57
N VAL A 29 4.39 -10.34 -20.34
CA VAL A 29 4.26 -11.14 -19.11
C VAL A 29 2.82 -11.54 -18.86
N ALA A 30 1.85 -10.65 -19.11
CA ALA A 30 0.42 -10.94 -18.98
C ALA A 30 -0.02 -12.06 -19.92
N GLU A 31 0.43 -12.03 -21.17
CA GLU A 31 0.17 -13.12 -22.13
C GLU A 31 0.76 -14.46 -21.68
N LYS A 32 2.02 -14.45 -21.21
CA LYS A 32 2.65 -15.65 -20.68
C LYS A 32 1.87 -16.19 -19.49
N MET A 33 1.52 -15.31 -18.53
CA MET A 33 0.74 -15.63 -17.34
C MET A 33 -0.63 -16.22 -17.70
N LYS A 34 -1.35 -15.61 -18.65
CA LYS A 34 -2.61 -16.13 -19.17
C LYS A 34 -2.47 -17.57 -19.67
N ARG A 35 -1.51 -17.83 -20.57
CA ARG A 35 -1.29 -19.16 -21.14
C ARG A 35 -0.97 -20.20 -20.06
N GLU A 36 -0.12 -19.84 -19.10
CA GLU A 36 0.25 -20.74 -18.00
C GLU A 36 -0.92 -21.07 -17.06
N LEU A 37 -1.79 -20.10 -16.78
CA LEU A 37 -3.00 -20.32 -15.98
C LEU A 37 -4.01 -21.21 -16.72
N GLU A 38 -4.27 -20.91 -17.99
CA GLU A 38 -5.21 -21.68 -18.82
C GLU A 38 -4.78 -23.14 -19.01
N THR A 39 -3.47 -23.41 -19.17
CA THR A 39 -2.96 -24.81 -19.24
C THR A 39 -3.18 -25.59 -17.95
N ARG A 40 -3.37 -24.90 -16.82
CA ARG A 40 -3.69 -25.45 -15.50
C ARG A 40 -5.20 -25.44 -15.19
N GLY A 41 -6.03 -25.08 -16.17
CA GLY A 41 -7.49 -25.07 -16.04
C GLY A 41 -8.06 -23.87 -15.28
N VAL A 42 -7.28 -22.80 -15.11
CA VAL A 42 -7.69 -21.57 -14.43
C VAL A 42 -8.11 -20.52 -15.45
N ALA A 43 -9.34 -20.03 -15.35
CA ALA A 43 -9.84 -18.94 -16.19
C ALA A 43 -9.17 -17.61 -15.83
N VAL A 44 -9.03 -16.75 -16.82
CA VAL A 44 -8.40 -15.42 -16.66
C VAL A 44 -9.33 -14.33 -17.13
N CYS A 45 -9.33 -13.19 -16.44
CA CYS A 45 -9.98 -11.98 -16.91
C CYS A 45 -9.13 -10.73 -16.65
N PHE A 46 -9.42 -9.68 -17.39
CA PHE A 46 -8.70 -8.41 -17.40
C PHE A 46 -9.66 -7.23 -17.25
N GLU A 47 -9.13 -6.03 -17.08
CA GLU A 47 -9.89 -4.81 -17.35
C GLU A 47 -10.15 -4.69 -18.86
N PRO A 48 -11.26 -4.05 -19.29
CA PRO A 48 -11.66 -4.01 -20.69
C PRO A 48 -10.57 -3.46 -21.64
N ASP A 49 -9.91 -2.38 -21.23
CA ASP A 49 -8.86 -1.74 -22.02
C ASP A 49 -7.63 -2.64 -22.19
N ILE A 50 -7.24 -3.35 -21.11
CA ILE A 50 -6.12 -4.29 -21.13
C ILE A 50 -6.44 -5.51 -21.99
N ALA A 51 -7.66 -6.03 -21.88
CA ALA A 51 -8.13 -7.16 -22.70
C ALA A 51 -8.11 -6.80 -24.20
N ALA A 52 -8.58 -5.60 -24.55
CA ALA A 52 -8.54 -5.11 -25.93
C ALA A 52 -7.10 -4.94 -26.45
N ASP A 53 -6.20 -4.34 -25.64
CA ASP A 53 -4.79 -4.15 -26.00
C ASP A 53 -4.05 -5.50 -26.20
N LEU A 54 -4.47 -6.56 -25.47
CA LEU A 54 -3.94 -7.92 -25.59
C LEU A 54 -4.59 -8.72 -26.74
N GLY A 55 -5.64 -8.22 -27.38
CA GLY A 55 -6.37 -8.90 -28.45
C GLY A 55 -7.40 -9.93 -27.96
N TYR A 56 -7.83 -9.85 -26.69
CA TYR A 56 -8.82 -10.74 -26.04
C TYR A 56 -9.99 -9.95 -25.46
N PRO A 57 -10.72 -9.13 -26.24
CA PRO A 57 -11.75 -8.23 -25.71
C PRO A 57 -12.85 -8.96 -24.93
N GLU A 58 -13.11 -10.24 -25.23
CA GLU A 58 -14.07 -11.11 -24.56
C GLU A 58 -13.67 -11.44 -23.10
N LEU A 59 -12.39 -11.30 -22.75
CA LEU A 59 -11.89 -11.49 -21.38
C LEU A 59 -11.90 -10.19 -20.56
N GLY A 60 -12.33 -9.07 -21.18
CA GLY A 60 -12.42 -7.77 -20.56
C GLY A 60 -13.69 -7.60 -19.75
N LEU A 61 -13.58 -7.35 -18.45
CA LEU A 61 -14.74 -7.18 -17.58
C LEU A 61 -14.72 -5.81 -16.88
N PRO A 62 -15.85 -5.08 -16.85
CA PRO A 62 -15.99 -3.91 -16.00
C PRO A 62 -15.73 -4.25 -14.53
N LEU A 63 -15.29 -3.27 -13.73
CA LEU A 63 -14.81 -3.48 -12.37
C LEU A 63 -15.75 -4.32 -11.48
N GLU A 64 -17.04 -4.03 -11.50
CA GLU A 64 -18.03 -4.73 -10.65
C GLU A 64 -18.14 -6.21 -11.04
N GLU A 65 -18.20 -6.50 -12.33
CA GLU A 65 -18.25 -7.84 -12.86
C GLU A 65 -16.92 -8.58 -12.65
N PHE A 66 -15.80 -7.92 -12.93
CA PHE A 66 -14.46 -8.42 -12.63
C PHE A 66 -14.37 -8.85 -11.17
N ALA A 67 -14.72 -7.96 -10.23
CA ALA A 67 -14.65 -8.24 -8.80
C ALA A 67 -15.59 -9.35 -8.33
N SER A 68 -16.71 -9.58 -9.01
CA SER A 68 -17.63 -10.68 -8.67
C SER A 68 -17.17 -12.05 -9.16
N ARG A 69 -16.30 -12.10 -10.17
CA ARG A 69 -15.85 -13.35 -10.79
C ARG A 69 -14.50 -13.84 -10.29
N VAL A 70 -13.61 -12.91 -9.89
CA VAL A 70 -12.24 -13.29 -9.52
C VAL A 70 -12.13 -13.64 -8.04
N GLU A 71 -11.35 -14.65 -7.76
CA GLU A 71 -11.03 -15.11 -6.41
C GLU A 71 -9.71 -14.53 -5.91
N LEU A 72 -8.85 -14.08 -6.84
CA LEU A 72 -7.54 -13.53 -6.59
C LEU A 72 -7.11 -12.65 -7.77
N VAL A 73 -6.27 -11.64 -7.52
CA VAL A 73 -5.76 -10.75 -8.57
C VAL A 73 -4.24 -10.75 -8.59
N PHE A 74 -3.67 -11.03 -9.75
CA PHE A 74 -2.27 -10.80 -10.05
C PHE A 74 -2.07 -9.37 -10.58
N VAL A 75 -1.10 -8.67 -10.04
CA VAL A 75 -0.79 -7.29 -10.43
C VAL A 75 0.60 -7.23 -11.05
N LEU A 76 0.67 -6.92 -12.34
CA LEU A 76 1.90 -6.74 -13.09
C LEU A 76 2.32 -5.27 -13.07
N GLY A 77 3.29 -4.93 -12.20
CA GLY A 77 3.73 -3.55 -12.04
C GLY A 77 4.78 -3.39 -10.95
N GLY A 78 4.90 -2.21 -10.42
CA GLY A 78 5.65 -1.90 -9.19
C GLY A 78 4.70 -1.58 -8.04
N ASP A 79 5.26 -1.17 -6.89
CA ASP A 79 4.48 -0.84 -5.70
C ASP A 79 3.41 0.24 -5.97
N GLY A 80 3.71 1.25 -6.81
CA GLY A 80 2.70 2.25 -7.19
C GLY A 80 1.48 1.66 -7.91
N THR A 81 1.65 0.61 -8.73
CA THR A 81 0.53 -0.10 -9.37
C THR A 81 -0.27 -0.87 -8.32
N LEU A 82 0.42 -1.52 -7.38
CA LEU A 82 -0.21 -2.24 -6.27
C LEU A 82 -1.04 -1.31 -5.38
N LEU A 83 -0.55 -0.09 -5.08
CA LEU A 83 -1.32 0.92 -4.34
C LEU A 83 -2.64 1.24 -5.03
N GLY A 84 -2.61 1.50 -6.35
CA GLY A 84 -3.81 1.79 -7.14
C GLY A 84 -4.82 0.64 -7.12
N VAL A 85 -4.34 -0.59 -7.33
CA VAL A 85 -5.18 -1.80 -7.33
C VAL A 85 -5.74 -2.08 -5.92
N ALA A 86 -4.93 -1.91 -4.88
CA ALA A 86 -5.38 -2.10 -3.49
C ALA A 86 -6.52 -1.13 -3.13
N ARG A 87 -6.40 0.16 -3.50
CA ARG A 87 -7.49 1.13 -3.30
C ARG A 87 -8.77 0.73 -4.03
N GLN A 88 -8.64 0.24 -5.26
CA GLN A 88 -9.77 -0.15 -6.10
C GLN A 88 -10.48 -1.40 -5.57
N LEU A 89 -9.71 -2.39 -5.11
CA LEU A 89 -10.22 -3.72 -4.76
C LEU A 89 -10.49 -3.94 -3.27
N ALA A 90 -10.05 -3.05 -2.37
CA ALA A 90 -10.20 -3.23 -0.92
C ALA A 90 -11.65 -3.49 -0.51
N ARG A 91 -12.63 -2.77 -1.10
CA ARG A 91 -14.05 -2.94 -0.78
C ARG A 91 -14.61 -4.31 -1.14
N TYR A 92 -14.00 -5.01 -2.09
CA TYR A 92 -14.40 -6.34 -2.55
C TYR A 92 -13.69 -7.47 -1.80
N GLN A 93 -12.69 -7.13 -0.98
CA GLN A 93 -11.91 -8.07 -0.17
C GLN A 93 -11.28 -9.20 -1.02
N ILE A 94 -10.75 -8.84 -2.19
CA ILE A 94 -10.06 -9.76 -3.10
C ILE A 94 -8.56 -9.73 -2.79
N PRO A 95 -7.92 -10.90 -2.55
CA PRO A 95 -6.48 -10.99 -2.34
C PRO A 95 -5.69 -10.58 -3.59
N ILE A 96 -4.55 -9.92 -3.37
CA ILE A 96 -3.70 -9.37 -4.43
C ILE A 96 -2.30 -9.95 -4.29
N LEU A 97 -1.75 -10.48 -5.38
CA LEU A 97 -0.34 -10.84 -5.51
C LEU A 97 0.36 -9.90 -6.49
N GLY A 98 1.37 -9.19 -6.02
CA GLY A 98 2.16 -8.29 -6.85
C GLY A 98 3.34 -8.97 -7.51
N PHE A 99 3.44 -8.87 -8.84
CA PHE A 99 4.60 -9.24 -9.63
C PHE A 99 5.36 -8.00 -10.04
N ASN A 100 6.60 -7.87 -9.58
CA ASN A 100 7.44 -6.75 -9.98
C ASN A 100 8.09 -6.99 -11.35
N LEU A 101 8.06 -5.97 -12.19
CA LEU A 101 8.67 -5.98 -13.54
C LEU A 101 10.13 -5.50 -13.55
N GLY A 102 10.67 -5.20 -12.40
CA GLY A 102 12.05 -4.76 -12.15
C GLY A 102 12.52 -5.24 -10.79
N ASN A 103 13.11 -4.34 -10.00
CA ASN A 103 13.54 -4.68 -8.63
C ASN A 103 12.36 -4.80 -7.69
N LEU A 104 12.30 -5.87 -6.93
CA LEU A 104 11.26 -6.17 -5.94
C LEU A 104 11.04 -4.99 -4.96
N GLY A 105 9.77 -4.61 -4.74
CA GLY A 105 9.36 -3.53 -3.83
C GLY A 105 9.10 -4.00 -2.40
N PHE A 106 8.49 -3.14 -1.60
CA PHE A 106 7.98 -3.48 -0.26
C PHE A 106 6.65 -4.22 -0.31
N LEU A 107 5.85 -3.99 -1.35
CA LEU A 107 4.51 -4.56 -1.50
C LEU A 107 4.48 -5.79 -2.40
N SER A 108 5.27 -5.77 -3.47
CA SER A 108 5.37 -6.89 -4.41
C SER A 108 6.04 -8.10 -3.77
N GLU A 109 5.65 -9.31 -4.20
CA GLU A 109 6.11 -10.56 -3.62
C GLU A 109 6.81 -11.47 -4.60
N ALA A 110 6.42 -11.41 -5.87
CA ALA A 110 6.98 -12.22 -6.93
C ALA A 110 7.72 -11.38 -7.98
N GLU A 111 8.67 -12.00 -8.65
CA GLU A 111 9.35 -11.45 -9.83
C GLU A 111 8.93 -12.21 -11.09
N THR A 112 9.02 -11.55 -12.23
CA THR A 112 8.61 -12.15 -13.50
C THR A 112 9.50 -13.31 -13.92
N GLY A 113 10.73 -13.41 -13.41
CA GLY A 113 11.63 -14.54 -13.63
C GLY A 113 11.15 -15.85 -12.99
N GLY A 114 10.44 -15.77 -11.85
CA GLY A 114 9.86 -16.90 -11.12
C GLY A 114 8.36 -17.08 -11.38
N LEU A 115 7.84 -16.68 -12.55
CA LEU A 115 6.41 -16.67 -12.84
C LEU A 115 5.73 -18.03 -12.63
N SER A 116 6.27 -19.09 -13.20
CA SER A 116 5.69 -20.45 -13.13
C SER A 116 5.66 -20.97 -11.69
N GLU A 117 6.74 -20.75 -10.94
CA GLU A 117 6.83 -21.11 -9.53
C GLU A 117 5.81 -20.34 -8.67
N ALA A 118 5.69 -19.02 -8.89
CA ALA A 118 4.71 -18.20 -8.18
C ALA A 118 3.26 -18.66 -8.46
N ILE A 119 2.94 -19.00 -9.71
CA ILE A 119 1.63 -19.57 -10.07
C ILE A 119 1.42 -20.90 -9.33
N GLU A 120 2.42 -21.77 -9.28
CA GLU A 120 2.32 -23.08 -8.63
C GLU A 120 2.11 -22.93 -7.12
N ARG A 121 2.86 -22.05 -6.45
CA ARG A 121 2.67 -21.72 -5.03
C ARG A 121 1.25 -21.23 -4.75
N VAL A 122 0.70 -20.36 -5.61
CA VAL A 122 -0.67 -19.86 -5.46
C VAL A 122 -1.69 -21.01 -5.64
N LEU A 123 -1.55 -21.84 -6.66
CA LEU A 123 -2.48 -22.93 -6.92
C LEU A 123 -2.41 -24.04 -5.87
N SER A 124 -1.23 -24.27 -5.27
CA SER A 124 -1.06 -25.21 -4.15
C SER A 124 -1.47 -24.64 -2.79
N GLY A 125 -1.76 -23.34 -2.70
CA GLY A 125 -2.10 -22.69 -1.45
C GLY A 125 -0.89 -22.39 -0.52
N ASP A 126 0.33 -22.44 -1.06
CA ASP A 126 1.57 -22.11 -0.32
C ASP A 126 1.76 -20.61 -0.22
N TYR A 127 0.88 -19.94 0.52
CA TYR A 127 0.96 -18.51 0.82
C TYR A 127 0.17 -18.15 2.07
N VAL A 128 0.39 -16.94 2.57
CA VAL A 128 -0.43 -16.33 3.61
C VAL A 128 -1.10 -15.06 3.08
N ILE A 129 -2.25 -14.70 3.63
CA ILE A 129 -2.91 -13.43 3.33
C ILE A 129 -2.64 -12.46 4.50
N GLU A 130 -1.93 -11.38 4.20
CA GLU A 130 -1.74 -10.28 5.13
C GLU A 130 -2.81 -9.21 4.95
N CYS A 131 -3.54 -8.93 6.03
CA CYS A 131 -4.51 -7.85 6.08
C CYS A 131 -3.80 -6.52 6.37
N ARG A 132 -3.70 -5.65 5.37
CA ARG A 132 -3.07 -4.33 5.50
C ARG A 132 -4.09 -3.27 5.82
N LEU A 133 -3.86 -2.57 6.94
CA LEU A 133 -4.67 -1.41 7.34
C LEU A 133 -4.68 -0.37 6.23
N MET A 134 -5.83 0.24 5.99
CA MET A 134 -6.00 1.34 5.04
C MET A 134 -6.60 2.56 5.74
N LEU A 135 -6.34 3.74 5.19
CA LEU A 135 -6.89 5.01 5.65
C LEU A 135 -8.08 5.43 4.78
N LYS A 136 -9.04 6.10 5.38
CA LYS A 136 -10.02 6.93 4.69
C LYS A 136 -9.73 8.39 5.01
N ALA A 137 -9.57 9.21 3.98
CA ALA A 137 -9.45 10.66 4.08
C ALA A 137 -10.74 11.32 3.58
N GLU A 138 -11.16 12.38 4.26
CA GLU A 138 -12.30 13.21 3.91
C GLU A 138 -11.90 14.68 4.03
N VAL A 139 -12.11 15.48 2.97
CA VAL A 139 -11.93 16.94 3.02
C VAL A 139 -13.26 17.56 3.36
N ILE A 140 -13.31 18.29 4.47
CA ILE A 140 -14.51 18.91 5.01
C ILE A 140 -14.39 20.43 4.85
N ARG A 141 -15.35 21.02 4.14
CA ARG A 141 -15.47 22.47 3.91
C ARG A 141 -16.86 22.93 4.32
N ASN A 142 -16.94 23.94 5.20
CA ASN A 142 -18.22 24.44 5.70
C ASN A 142 -19.14 23.32 6.25
N GLY A 143 -18.55 22.39 6.98
CA GLY A 143 -19.26 21.25 7.60
C GLY A 143 -19.69 20.13 6.62
N ARG A 144 -19.33 20.22 5.34
CA ARG A 144 -19.69 19.21 4.32
C ARG A 144 -18.45 18.52 3.77
N VAL A 145 -18.53 17.20 3.59
CA VAL A 145 -17.49 16.45 2.87
C VAL A 145 -17.56 16.80 1.40
N ILE A 146 -16.49 17.36 0.84
CA ILE A 146 -16.39 17.76 -0.56
C ILE A 146 -15.55 16.81 -1.39
N GLU A 147 -14.58 16.14 -0.77
CA GLU A 147 -13.71 15.13 -1.39
C GLU A 147 -13.49 13.99 -0.42
N SER A 148 -13.27 12.80 -0.95
CA SER A 148 -12.89 11.64 -0.13
C SER A 148 -12.06 10.64 -0.92
N GLY A 149 -11.18 9.92 -0.22
CA GLY A 149 -10.39 8.88 -0.82
C GLY A 149 -9.90 7.86 0.20
N VAL A 150 -9.28 6.79 -0.30
CA VAL A 150 -8.73 5.70 0.50
C VAL A 150 -7.24 5.55 0.18
N ALA A 151 -6.40 5.35 1.18
CA ALA A 151 -4.95 5.16 1.04
C ALA A 151 -4.51 3.82 1.64
N LEU A 152 -3.53 3.18 1.03
CA LEU A 152 -2.82 2.05 1.61
C LEU A 152 -1.58 2.51 2.39
N ASN A 153 -0.84 3.47 1.85
CA ASN A 153 0.35 4.03 2.51
C ASN A 153 0.01 5.24 3.37
N ASP A 154 -0.38 6.36 2.75
CA ASP A 154 -0.46 7.63 3.45
C ASP A 154 -1.42 8.66 2.83
N VAL A 155 -1.74 9.63 3.66
CA VAL A 155 -2.43 10.87 3.32
C VAL A 155 -1.49 12.00 3.65
N GLY A 156 -0.94 12.67 2.63
CA GLY A 156 -0.08 13.83 2.77
C GLY A 156 -0.87 15.12 2.66
N ILE A 157 -0.67 16.05 3.59
CA ILE A 157 -1.19 17.42 3.54
C ILE A 157 0.01 18.34 3.44
N ALA A 158 0.15 19.05 2.32
CA ALA A 158 1.34 19.83 2.05
C ALA A 158 1.05 21.13 1.32
N LYS A 159 2.01 22.06 1.43
CA LYS A 159 2.06 23.26 0.60
C LYS A 159 2.24 22.89 -0.87
N GLY A 160 1.84 23.77 -1.78
CA GLY A 160 2.17 23.67 -3.20
C GLY A 160 3.66 23.90 -3.48
N SER A 161 4.08 23.61 -4.70
CA SER A 161 5.49 23.59 -5.12
C SER A 161 6.25 24.90 -4.85
N PHE A 162 5.58 26.04 -4.94
CA PHE A 162 6.15 27.38 -4.68
C PHE A 162 5.52 28.04 -3.46
N GLY A 163 4.69 27.30 -2.71
CA GLY A 163 4.00 27.80 -1.55
C GLY A 163 4.94 28.10 -0.37
N ARG A 164 4.58 29.09 0.43
CA ARG A 164 5.20 29.31 1.76
C ARG A 164 4.72 28.21 2.71
N MET A 165 5.33 28.12 3.90
CA MET A 165 4.91 27.19 4.95
C MET A 165 3.41 27.28 5.22
N ILE A 166 2.83 26.14 5.56
CA ILE A 166 1.44 26.03 6.02
C ILE A 166 1.43 25.68 7.51
N THR A 167 0.31 25.93 8.14
CA THR A 167 0.07 25.53 9.54
C THR A 167 -1.00 24.45 9.56
N CYS A 168 -0.64 23.30 10.13
CA CYS A 168 -1.52 22.16 10.33
C CYS A 168 -1.76 21.99 11.83
N THR A 169 -2.99 22.24 12.31
CA THR A 169 -3.37 21.99 13.69
C THR A 169 -4.10 20.64 13.77
N ALA A 170 -3.49 19.71 14.48
CA ALA A 170 -3.96 18.33 14.59
C ALA A 170 -4.78 18.13 15.87
N TYR A 171 -5.88 17.38 15.71
CA TYR A 171 -6.73 16.90 16.81
C TYR A 171 -6.89 15.38 16.67
N MET A 172 -6.89 14.68 17.78
CA MET A 172 -7.18 13.24 17.84
C MET A 172 -8.41 13.03 18.72
N ASP A 173 -9.47 12.49 18.13
CA ASP A 173 -10.75 12.26 18.81
C ASP A 173 -11.30 13.54 19.50
N GLY A 174 -11.12 14.70 18.84
CA GLY A 174 -11.50 16.01 19.32
C GLY A 174 -10.51 16.67 20.31
N ASN A 175 -9.49 15.95 20.79
CA ASN A 175 -8.47 16.48 21.68
C ASN A 175 -7.31 17.09 20.88
N PHE A 176 -6.86 18.28 21.29
CA PHE A 176 -5.72 18.95 20.66
C PHE A 176 -4.45 18.11 20.79
N LEU A 177 -3.83 17.82 19.66
CA LEU A 177 -2.61 17.01 19.57
C LEU A 177 -1.35 17.86 19.40
N GLY A 178 -1.45 18.90 18.58
CA GLY A 178 -0.33 19.80 18.30
C GLY A 178 -0.57 20.68 17.08
N THR A 179 0.30 21.70 16.94
CA THR A 179 0.33 22.58 15.77
C THR A 179 1.70 22.45 15.08
N TYR A 180 1.67 22.20 13.79
CA TYR A 180 2.84 21.97 12.94
C TYR A 180 2.89 23.06 11.87
N THR A 181 3.90 23.92 11.94
CA THR A 181 4.19 24.92 10.90
C THR A 181 5.40 24.43 10.11
N GLY A 182 5.24 24.27 8.79
CA GLY A 182 6.27 23.72 7.92
C GLY A 182 5.74 23.46 6.51
N ASP A 183 6.30 22.45 5.86
CA ASP A 183 5.84 22.04 4.52
C ASP A 183 4.53 21.24 4.58
N GLY A 184 4.19 20.66 5.74
CA GLY A 184 2.95 19.95 5.96
C GLY A 184 3.01 18.85 7.01
N VAL A 185 2.09 17.89 6.91
CA VAL A 185 2.02 16.66 7.73
C VAL A 185 1.60 15.47 6.90
N ILE A 186 2.01 14.29 7.34
CA ILE A 186 1.62 13.00 6.76
C ILE A 186 0.90 12.19 7.83
N ILE A 187 -0.24 11.62 7.47
CA ILE A 187 -0.87 10.55 8.26
C ILE A 187 -0.66 9.25 7.49
N SER A 188 0.08 8.29 8.05
CA SER A 188 0.39 7.04 7.36
C SER A 188 -0.06 5.80 8.13
N THR A 189 -0.21 4.71 7.39
CA THR A 189 -0.37 3.35 7.92
C THR A 189 0.98 2.77 8.28
N PRO A 190 1.05 1.64 9.01
CA PRO A 190 2.28 0.86 9.16
C PRO A 190 2.87 0.43 7.81
N THR A 191 2.04 0.11 6.81
CA THR A 191 2.51 -0.18 5.45
C THR A 191 3.21 1.03 4.84
N GLY A 192 2.64 2.22 4.98
CA GLY A 192 3.21 3.49 4.49
C GLY A 192 4.38 4.01 5.33
N SER A 193 4.71 3.39 6.47
CA SER A 193 5.86 3.79 7.29
C SER A 193 7.20 3.69 6.55
N THR A 194 7.26 2.87 5.50
CA THR A 194 8.44 2.71 4.63
C THR A 194 8.38 3.57 3.35
N ALA A 195 7.33 4.40 3.21
CA ALA A 195 7.12 5.32 2.08
C ALA A 195 7.49 6.77 2.46
N TYR A 196 6.65 7.74 2.14
CA TYR A 196 6.96 9.16 2.35
C TYR A 196 7.15 9.54 3.82
N SER A 197 6.46 8.87 4.75
CA SER A 197 6.68 9.04 6.20
C SER A 197 8.13 8.76 6.59
N LEU A 198 8.78 7.72 6.02
CA LEU A 198 10.18 7.41 6.27
C LEU A 198 11.10 8.55 5.82
N SER A 199 10.88 9.10 4.64
CA SER A 199 11.64 10.23 4.10
C SER A 199 11.55 11.49 4.97
N CYS A 200 10.47 11.62 5.73
CA CYS A 200 10.23 12.72 6.69
C CYS A 200 10.66 12.36 8.13
N GLY A 201 11.43 11.28 8.32
CA GLY A 201 11.97 10.88 9.62
C GLY A 201 10.96 10.11 10.51
N GLY A 202 9.89 9.58 9.93
CA GLY A 202 8.98 8.67 10.62
C GLY A 202 9.63 7.31 10.93
N PRO A 203 9.18 6.60 11.97
CA PRO A 203 9.71 5.28 12.32
C PRO A 203 9.24 4.22 11.33
N ILE A 204 10.05 3.17 11.14
CA ILE A 204 9.62 1.95 10.46
C ILE A 204 8.73 1.18 11.42
N VAL A 205 7.51 0.87 10.98
CA VAL A 205 6.53 0.12 11.78
C VAL A 205 6.19 -1.18 11.07
N TYR A 206 6.24 -2.30 11.83
CA TYR A 206 5.84 -3.60 11.31
C TYR A 206 4.39 -3.57 10.81
N PRO A 207 4.10 -4.04 9.59
CA PRO A 207 2.78 -3.87 8.95
C PRO A 207 1.60 -4.47 9.70
N GLY A 208 1.85 -5.45 10.58
CA GLY A 208 0.83 -6.10 11.42
C GLY A 208 0.43 -5.30 12.68
N ILE A 209 1.12 -4.19 12.98
CA ILE A 209 0.80 -3.35 14.14
C ILE A 209 -0.43 -2.48 13.81
N ARG A 210 -1.36 -2.38 14.75
CA ARG A 210 -2.56 -1.54 14.62
C ARG A 210 -2.26 -0.12 15.09
N ALA A 211 -1.69 0.68 14.21
CA ALA A 211 -1.32 2.06 14.48
C ALA A 211 -1.58 2.99 13.29
N LEU A 212 -1.64 4.28 13.55
CA LEU A 212 -1.49 5.37 12.60
C LEU A 212 -0.24 6.15 12.96
N LEU A 213 0.41 6.72 11.97
CA LEU A 213 1.57 7.58 12.20
C LEU A 213 1.22 9.00 11.77
N LEU A 214 1.55 9.98 12.60
CA LEU A 214 1.55 11.39 12.23
C LEU A 214 2.99 11.85 12.12
N THR A 215 3.42 12.24 10.93
CA THR A 215 4.79 12.65 10.62
C THR A 215 4.80 14.07 10.07
N PRO A 216 5.41 15.06 10.75
CA PRO A 216 5.57 16.41 10.21
C PRO A 216 6.51 16.43 9.00
N ILE A 217 6.23 17.29 8.01
CA ILE A 217 7.10 17.53 6.85
C ILE A 217 7.85 18.82 7.07
N CYS A 218 9.19 18.76 7.17
CA CYS A 218 10.07 19.92 7.33
C CYS A 218 9.53 20.95 8.35
N SER A 219 9.14 20.48 9.53
CA SER A 219 8.59 21.34 10.57
C SER A 219 9.62 22.37 11.03
N HIS A 220 9.20 23.62 11.14
CA HIS A 220 10.02 24.72 11.67
C HIS A 220 10.16 24.67 13.20
N THR A 221 9.36 23.83 13.86
CA THR A 221 9.37 23.65 15.31
C THR A 221 10.38 22.57 15.68
N LEU A 222 11.46 22.93 16.37
CA LEU A 222 12.55 22.01 16.74
C LEU A 222 12.10 20.81 17.62
N THR A 223 10.99 20.95 18.33
CA THR A 223 10.43 19.94 19.22
C THR A 223 9.45 18.98 18.53
N SER A 224 9.06 19.24 17.28
CA SER A 224 8.15 18.38 16.54
C SER A 224 8.79 17.02 16.31
N ARG A 225 8.05 15.96 16.62
CA ARG A 225 8.47 14.56 16.41
C ARG A 225 7.33 13.79 15.78
N PRO A 226 7.63 12.78 14.94
CA PRO A 226 6.64 11.80 14.51
C PRO A 226 5.98 11.13 15.71
N MET A 227 4.69 10.87 15.61
CA MET A 227 3.91 10.20 16.65
C MET A 227 3.29 8.91 16.10
N VAL A 228 3.23 7.89 16.96
CA VAL A 228 2.50 6.66 16.71
C VAL A 228 1.22 6.70 17.54
N LEU A 229 0.08 6.57 16.86
CA LEU A 229 -1.26 6.78 17.40
C LEU A 229 -2.09 5.48 17.27
N PRO A 230 -3.11 5.27 18.09
CA PRO A 230 -4.01 4.12 17.95
C PRO A 230 -4.71 4.11 16.58
N SER A 231 -4.86 2.93 15.97
CA SER A 231 -5.47 2.79 14.64
C SER A 231 -6.95 3.16 14.58
N GLU A 232 -7.64 3.12 15.70
CA GLU A 232 -9.07 3.39 15.78
C GLU A 232 -9.39 4.89 15.95
N SER A 233 -8.35 5.73 16.17
CA SER A 233 -8.53 7.17 16.36
C SER A 233 -8.91 7.88 15.08
N VAL A 234 -9.68 8.96 15.23
CA VAL A 234 -10.00 9.92 14.16
C VAL A 234 -9.07 11.11 14.30
N ILE A 235 -8.33 11.42 13.24
CA ILE A 235 -7.39 12.53 13.20
C ILE A 235 -7.99 13.64 12.31
N ASP A 236 -8.21 14.80 12.88
CA ASP A 236 -8.64 16.00 12.17
C ASP A 236 -7.47 16.99 12.06
N ILE A 237 -7.12 17.35 10.83
CA ILE A 237 -6.10 18.35 10.53
C ILE A 237 -6.78 19.62 10.02
N HIS A 238 -6.76 20.67 10.82
CA HIS A 238 -7.20 21.99 10.41
C HIS A 238 -6.07 22.70 9.68
N VAL A 239 -6.31 23.07 8.43
CA VAL A 239 -5.30 23.64 7.56
C VAL A 239 -5.44 25.14 7.46
N SER A 240 -4.33 25.86 7.64
CA SER A 240 -4.25 27.31 7.53
C SER A 240 -3.01 27.72 6.76
N ALA A 241 -3.16 28.67 5.83
CA ALA A 241 -2.06 29.24 5.08
C ALA A 241 -2.36 30.67 4.64
N VAL A 242 -1.34 31.53 4.64
CA VAL A 242 -1.45 32.91 4.12
C VAL A 242 -1.61 32.93 2.59
N HIS A 243 -1.30 31.82 1.92
CA HIS A 243 -1.38 31.67 0.46
C HIS A 243 -2.31 30.50 0.09
N ARG A 244 -2.74 30.47 -1.20
CA ARG A 244 -3.76 29.52 -1.66
C ARG A 244 -3.22 28.16 -2.14
N GLU A 245 -1.91 27.95 -2.12
CA GLU A 245 -1.29 26.77 -2.68
C GLU A 245 -1.07 25.69 -1.60
N MET A 246 -2.08 24.92 -1.31
CA MET A 246 -2.01 23.77 -0.43
C MET A 246 -2.91 22.64 -0.95
N GLY A 247 -2.54 21.42 -0.65
CA GLY A 247 -3.25 20.26 -1.16
C GLY A 247 -3.14 19.05 -0.25
N ILE A 248 -4.01 18.10 -0.52
CA ILE A 248 -3.96 16.76 0.03
C ILE A 248 -3.55 15.80 -1.07
N THR A 249 -2.74 14.81 -0.74
CA THR A 249 -2.39 13.68 -1.61
C THR A 249 -2.75 12.36 -0.93
N ILE A 250 -3.15 11.39 -1.73
CA ILE A 250 -3.48 10.02 -1.30
C ILE A 250 -2.53 9.07 -2.00
N ASP A 251 -1.69 8.38 -1.22
CA ASP A 251 -0.60 7.51 -1.71
C ASP A 251 0.31 8.21 -2.74
N GLY A 252 0.43 9.54 -2.70
CA GLY A 252 1.17 10.33 -3.68
C GLY A 252 0.63 10.26 -5.12
N GLN A 253 -0.57 9.71 -5.36
CA GLN A 253 -1.11 9.45 -6.69
C GLN A 253 -2.39 10.23 -7.02
N ILE A 254 -3.19 10.55 -6.01
CA ILE A 254 -4.43 11.31 -6.16
C ILE A 254 -4.26 12.59 -5.36
N GLY A 255 -4.60 13.75 -5.95
CA GLY A 255 -4.46 15.03 -5.30
C GLY A 255 -5.72 15.87 -5.38
N TYR A 256 -5.99 16.63 -4.31
CA TYR A 256 -7.06 17.63 -4.25
C TYR A 256 -6.53 18.93 -3.68
N CYS A 257 -7.04 20.06 -4.20
CA CYS A 257 -6.69 21.39 -3.68
C CYS A 257 -7.45 21.68 -2.38
N LEU A 258 -6.72 22.12 -1.37
CA LEU A 258 -7.26 22.60 -0.11
C LEU A 258 -7.43 24.13 -0.11
N LYS A 259 -8.32 24.62 0.74
CA LYS A 259 -8.54 26.05 1.01
C LYS A 259 -8.35 26.33 2.49
N GLU A 260 -8.10 27.59 2.80
CA GLU A 260 -8.08 28.08 4.18
C GLU A 260 -9.35 27.65 4.94
N GLY A 261 -9.16 27.09 6.12
CA GLY A 261 -10.24 26.61 6.98
C GLY A 261 -10.81 25.22 6.62
N ASP A 262 -10.26 24.55 5.61
CA ASP A 262 -10.62 23.14 5.36
C ASP A 262 -10.11 22.26 6.51
N ILE A 263 -10.87 21.21 6.78
CA ILE A 263 -10.49 20.15 7.72
C ILE A 263 -10.26 18.88 6.93
N VAL A 264 -9.09 18.28 7.08
CA VAL A 264 -8.81 16.94 6.55
C VAL A 264 -9.00 15.94 7.68
N ARG A 265 -10.05 15.13 7.58
CA ARG A 265 -10.32 14.05 8.51
C ARG A 265 -9.73 12.76 7.98
N VAL A 266 -8.87 12.13 8.77
CA VAL A 266 -8.25 10.84 8.45
C VAL A 266 -8.61 9.83 9.53
N LYS A 267 -9.07 8.67 9.11
CA LYS A 267 -9.42 7.56 10.00
C LYS A 267 -9.13 6.23 9.31
N ARG A 268 -9.10 5.16 10.08
CA ARG A 268 -9.03 3.81 9.53
C ARG A 268 -10.18 3.57 8.56
N TYR A 269 -9.88 3.01 7.38
CA TYR A 269 -10.90 2.53 6.46
C TYR A 269 -11.48 1.20 6.96
N LYS A 270 -12.76 0.97 6.73
CA LYS A 270 -13.47 -0.22 7.23
C LYS A 270 -12.98 -1.54 6.62
N HIS A 271 -12.38 -1.49 5.43
CA HIS A 271 -11.80 -2.64 4.75
C HIS A 271 -10.28 -2.57 4.77
N SER A 272 -9.64 -3.73 4.78
CA SER A 272 -8.20 -3.89 4.62
C SER A 272 -7.86 -4.27 3.18
N ALA A 273 -6.68 -3.92 2.72
CA ALA A 273 -6.13 -4.56 1.54
C ALA A 273 -5.59 -5.93 1.92
N LEU A 274 -5.89 -6.93 1.11
CA LEU A 274 -5.46 -8.31 1.32
C LEU A 274 -4.28 -8.59 0.39
N LEU A 275 -3.07 -8.72 0.96
CA LEU A 275 -1.87 -9.00 0.19
C LEU A 275 -1.43 -10.44 0.38
N ILE A 276 -1.16 -11.14 -0.71
CA ILE A 276 -0.54 -12.46 -0.69
C ILE A 276 0.95 -12.29 -0.41
N LYS A 277 1.45 -13.08 0.52
CA LYS A 277 2.85 -13.13 0.94
C LYS A 277 3.33 -14.56 1.03
N TRP A 278 4.59 -14.78 0.70
CA TRP A 278 5.25 -16.06 0.90
C TRP A 278 5.60 -16.27 2.38
N GLN A 279 5.41 -17.48 2.89
CA GLN A 279 5.69 -17.82 4.30
C GLN A 279 7.18 -17.75 4.65
N ASP A 280 8.02 -18.02 3.66
CA ASP A 280 9.48 -18.08 3.76
C ASP A 280 10.15 -16.70 3.60
N ARG A 281 9.38 -15.61 3.50
CA ARG A 281 9.91 -14.26 3.32
C ARG A 281 9.54 -13.33 4.46
N SER A 282 10.55 -12.74 5.08
CA SER A 282 10.40 -11.83 6.22
C SER A 282 10.32 -10.36 5.80
N PHE A 283 9.42 -9.59 6.42
CA PHE A 283 9.40 -8.12 6.31
C PHE A 283 10.76 -7.48 6.61
N PHE A 284 11.48 -7.99 7.62
CA PHE A 284 12.78 -7.45 8.01
C PHE A 284 13.88 -7.70 6.96
N GLU A 285 13.81 -8.78 6.20
CA GLU A 285 14.69 -9.02 5.05
C GLU A 285 14.47 -7.98 3.96
N VAL A 286 13.20 -7.71 3.64
CA VAL A 286 12.85 -6.68 2.65
C VAL A 286 13.36 -5.30 3.09
N VAL A 287 13.19 -4.95 4.37
CA VAL A 287 13.70 -3.69 4.95
C VAL A 287 15.22 -3.60 4.81
N ARG A 288 15.96 -4.66 5.20
CA ARG A 288 17.43 -4.68 5.08
C ARG A 288 17.89 -4.52 3.63
N GLN A 289 17.34 -5.31 2.73
CA GLN A 289 17.69 -5.24 1.29
C GLN A 289 17.44 -3.87 0.68
N LYS A 290 16.33 -3.21 1.08
CA LYS A 290 15.94 -1.92 0.52
C LYS A 290 16.67 -0.72 1.11
N LEU A 291 17.00 -0.75 2.38
CA LEU A 291 17.61 0.39 3.08
C LEU A 291 19.12 0.29 3.21
N GLN A 292 19.67 -0.92 3.28
CA GLN A 292 21.11 -1.12 3.51
C GLN A 292 21.87 -1.58 2.26
N GLY A 293 21.16 -1.99 1.20
CA GLY A 293 21.80 -2.47 -0.04
C GLY A 293 22.53 -3.81 0.11
N GLU A 294 22.41 -4.48 1.26
CA GLU A 294 23.09 -5.74 1.56
C GLU A 294 22.16 -6.94 1.42
N SER A 295 22.52 -7.84 0.52
CA SER A 295 22.10 -9.24 0.62
C SER A 295 22.93 -9.90 1.72
N VAL A 296 22.45 -9.91 2.96
CA VAL A 296 23.10 -10.70 4.02
C VAL A 296 22.77 -12.16 3.76
N ASP A 297 23.80 -12.91 3.39
CA ASP A 297 23.76 -14.38 3.32
C ASP A 297 23.54 -14.93 4.74
N VAL A 298 22.29 -15.29 5.05
CA VAL A 298 21.88 -15.79 6.37
C VAL A 298 22.57 -17.12 6.73
N SER A 299 23.18 -17.81 5.75
CA SER A 299 23.95 -19.03 5.98
C SER A 299 25.23 -18.82 6.84
N ARG A 300 25.66 -17.57 7.02
CA ARG A 300 26.86 -17.21 7.81
C ARG A 300 26.59 -16.86 9.28
N VAL A 301 25.34 -16.75 9.71
CA VAL A 301 25.00 -16.35 11.09
C VAL A 301 24.73 -17.57 12.01
N GLY A 302 24.73 -18.78 11.47
CA GLY A 302 24.45 -20.03 12.19
C GLY A 302 25.69 -20.79 12.70
N GLY A 303 26.88 -20.17 12.71
CA GLY A 303 28.12 -20.80 13.21
C GLY A 303 28.64 -20.17 14.48
N GLU A 304 28.77 -21.00 15.53
CA GLU A 304 29.56 -20.79 16.76
C GLU A 304 28.91 -20.06 17.94
N HIS A 305 28.04 -20.78 18.63
CA HIS A 305 27.99 -20.73 20.07
C HIS A 305 28.27 -22.14 20.63
N GLU A 306 29.49 -22.63 20.50
CA GLU A 306 30.03 -23.65 21.39
C GLU A 306 30.84 -22.93 22.49
N GLY A 307 30.49 -23.32 23.69
CA GLY A 307 30.92 -22.96 25.02
C GLY A 307 32.30 -22.43 25.26
N THR A 308 32.35 -21.55 26.23
CA THR A 308 33.23 -21.65 27.41
C THR A 308 32.76 -20.67 28.47
N ALA A 309 32.18 -21.13 29.55
CA ALA A 309 32.46 -20.59 30.88
C ALA A 309 33.80 -21.20 31.30
N PRO A 310 34.64 -20.67 32.26
CA PRO A 310 34.22 -20.07 33.51
C PRO A 310 35.08 -18.87 33.98
N TYR A 311 34.57 -18.00 34.80
CA TYR A 311 35.00 -17.64 36.16
C TYR A 311 34.11 -16.48 36.64
#